data_6eab3111824581f8b91d9d436059dec7
#
_entry.id   6eab3111824581f8b91d9d436059dec7
#
_cell.length_a   1.000
_cell.length_b   1.000
_cell.length_c   1.000
_cell.angle_alpha   90.00
_cell.angle_beta   90.00
_cell.angle_gamma   90.00
#
_symmetry.space_group_name_H-M   'P 1'
#
loop_
_entity.id
_entity.type
_entity.pdbx_description
1 polymer ?
#
loop_
_entity_poly.entity_id
_entity_poly.type
_entity_poly.pdbx_seq_one_letter_code
_entity_poly.pdbx_strand_id
1 'polypeptide(L)'
;MTLRSPTRLGATAATVGFPNTGLQGFAPKLAKGEIASLAGAQDDARHFQISAPIQPGNSGGALVDERGNVIGVVVAKLSQRAALATSGALAENVNYAVKSSYLLSFLESVPEVAAKLKDAHTKDRKFEDVVKAVEQAAVLVLVY
;
A
#
# COMPACT_ATOMS: atom_id res chain seq x y z
N MET A 1 2.07 12.94 7.21
CA MET A 1 1.47 11.62 6.98
C MET A 1 0.26 11.47 7.89
N THR A 2 -0.86 11.09 7.33
CA THR A 2 -2.11 10.86 8.05
C THR A 2 -2.41 9.36 8.02
N LEU A 3 -2.65 8.77 9.19
CA LEU A 3 -2.98 7.35 9.32
C LEU A 3 -4.46 7.20 9.64
N ARG A 4 -5.08 6.21 9.02
CA ARG A 4 -6.47 5.85 9.26
C ARG A 4 -6.61 4.34 9.45
N SER A 5 -7.40 3.98 10.42
CA SER A 5 -7.92 2.63 10.63
C SER A 5 -9.28 2.79 11.34
N PRO A 6 -10.28 1.97 11.04
CA PRO A 6 -10.32 0.86 10.11
C PRO A 6 -10.75 1.26 8.68
N THR A 7 -10.48 0.40 7.72
CA THR A 7 -11.03 0.50 6.37
C THR A 7 -12.07 -0.61 6.13
N ARG A 8 -12.75 -0.56 4.99
CA ARG A 8 -13.84 -1.49 4.65
C ARG A 8 -13.55 -2.24 3.37
N LEU A 9 -14.19 -3.39 3.23
CA LEU A 9 -14.24 -4.14 1.98
C LEU A 9 -14.78 -3.23 0.86
N GLY A 10 -14.13 -3.23 -0.29
CA GLY A 10 -14.49 -2.39 -1.42
C GLY A 10 -13.99 -0.95 -1.36
N ALA A 11 -13.33 -0.54 -0.27
CA ALA A 11 -12.74 0.81 -0.20
C ALA A 11 -11.61 0.96 -1.21
N THR A 12 -11.45 2.16 -1.76
CA THR A 12 -10.34 2.50 -2.66
C THR A 12 -9.00 2.30 -1.97
N ALA A 13 -8.08 1.66 -2.69
CA ALA A 13 -6.71 1.43 -2.26
C ALA A 13 -5.76 1.78 -3.40
N ALA A 14 -4.88 2.74 -3.16
CA ALA A 14 -3.94 3.21 -4.18
C ALA A 14 -2.54 3.38 -3.60
N THR A 15 -1.53 3.17 -4.44
CA THR A 15 -0.13 3.42 -4.12
C THR A 15 0.59 4.03 -5.31
N VAL A 16 1.61 4.81 -5.03
CA VAL A 16 2.53 5.34 -6.04
C VAL A 16 3.92 4.80 -5.73
N GLY A 17 4.57 4.24 -6.70
CA GLY A 17 5.90 3.64 -6.55
C GLY A 17 6.68 3.64 -7.84
N PHE A 18 7.78 2.89 -7.83
CA PHE A 18 8.72 2.81 -8.96
C PHE A 18 8.89 1.34 -9.38
N PRO A 19 7.82 0.72 -9.92
CA PRO A 19 7.86 -0.70 -10.26
C PRO A 19 8.76 -0.96 -11.47
N ASN A 20 9.53 -2.05 -11.39
CA ASN A 20 10.35 -2.56 -12.50
C ASN A 20 11.11 -1.45 -13.24
N THR A 21 11.94 -0.70 -12.54
CA THR A 21 12.65 0.46 -13.10
C THR A 21 13.46 0.15 -14.36
N GLY A 22 14.01 -1.06 -14.47
CA GLY A 22 14.71 -1.51 -15.67
C GLY A 22 13.83 -1.63 -16.91
N LEU A 23 12.52 -1.83 -16.74
CA LEU A 23 11.55 -1.93 -17.83
C LEU A 23 10.72 -0.66 -17.98
N GLN A 24 10.24 -0.10 -16.87
CA GLN A 24 9.28 0.99 -16.86
C GLN A 24 9.91 2.37 -16.63
N GLY A 25 11.23 2.44 -16.41
CA GLY A 25 11.94 3.69 -16.12
C GLY A 25 11.74 4.18 -14.69
N PHE A 26 12.23 5.39 -14.43
CA PHE A 26 12.30 5.99 -13.09
C PHE A 26 11.14 6.93 -12.75
N ALA A 27 10.22 7.16 -13.67
CA ALA A 27 9.02 7.94 -13.37
C ALA A 27 8.09 7.15 -12.41
N PRO A 28 7.48 7.82 -11.43
CA PRO A 28 6.55 7.14 -10.53
C PRO A 28 5.31 6.61 -11.26
N LYS A 29 4.77 5.51 -10.80
CA LYS A 29 3.59 4.85 -11.37
C LYS A 29 2.51 4.73 -10.31
N LEU A 30 1.28 5.04 -10.69
CA LEU A 30 0.08 4.80 -9.89
C LEU A 30 -0.40 3.35 -10.07
N ALA A 31 -0.67 2.69 -8.96
CA ALA A 31 -1.46 1.45 -8.94
C ALA A 31 -2.70 1.68 -8.06
N LYS A 32 -3.87 1.45 -8.62
CA LYS A 32 -5.16 1.66 -7.96
C LYS A 32 -6.00 0.40 -8.04
N GLY A 33 -6.70 0.11 -6.96
CA GLY A 33 -7.65 -0.97 -6.83
C GLY A 33 -8.50 -0.75 -5.58
N GLU A 34 -8.87 -1.84 -4.95
CA GLU A 34 -9.79 -1.85 -3.83
C GLU A 34 -9.29 -2.81 -2.74
N ILE A 35 -9.81 -2.65 -1.55
CA ILE A 35 -9.66 -3.64 -0.49
C ILE A 35 -10.53 -4.84 -0.86
N ALA A 36 -9.89 -5.92 -1.25
CA ALA A 36 -10.54 -7.16 -1.67
C ALA A 36 -10.83 -8.10 -0.50
N SER A 37 -10.06 -8.02 0.58
CA SER A 37 -10.31 -8.74 1.83
C SER A 37 -9.73 -7.98 3.01
N LEU A 38 -10.39 -8.07 4.16
CA LEU A 38 -9.90 -7.53 5.43
C LEU A 38 -8.90 -8.45 6.13
N ALA A 39 -8.59 -9.58 5.54
CA ALA A 39 -7.56 -10.51 5.98
C ALA A 39 -6.62 -10.84 4.82
N GLY A 40 -5.38 -11.13 5.14
CA GLY A 40 -4.36 -11.54 4.18
C GLY A 40 -4.40 -13.03 3.87
N ALA A 41 -3.27 -13.56 3.39
CA ALA A 41 -3.13 -14.98 3.08
C ALA A 41 -3.44 -15.83 4.32
N GLN A 42 -4.22 -16.90 4.13
CA GLN A 42 -4.62 -17.80 5.21
C GLN A 42 -5.28 -17.08 6.40
N ASP A 43 -6.11 -16.08 6.07
CA ASP A 43 -6.84 -15.25 7.04
C ASP A 43 -5.94 -14.48 8.04
N ASP A 44 -4.73 -14.12 7.61
CA ASP A 44 -3.83 -13.31 8.43
C ASP A 44 -4.45 -11.92 8.69
N ALA A 45 -4.82 -11.68 9.94
CA ALA A 45 -5.48 -10.44 10.36
C ALA A 45 -4.61 -9.18 10.24
N ARG A 46 -3.29 -9.34 10.09
CA ARG A 46 -2.35 -8.21 9.97
C ARG A 46 -2.37 -7.54 8.61
N HIS A 47 -2.89 -8.22 7.61
CA HIS A 47 -2.84 -7.81 6.22
C HIS A 47 -4.23 -7.54 5.66
N PHE A 48 -4.27 -6.64 4.66
CA PHE A 48 -5.34 -6.58 3.68
C PHE A 48 -4.95 -7.38 2.45
N GLN A 49 -5.94 -7.96 1.78
CA GLN A 49 -5.80 -8.33 0.37
C GLN A 49 -6.30 -7.15 -0.47
N ILE A 50 -5.55 -6.79 -1.48
CA ILE A 50 -5.87 -5.67 -2.39
C ILE A 50 -5.87 -6.14 -3.84
N SER A 51 -6.72 -5.54 -4.65
CA SER A 51 -6.79 -5.81 -6.10
C SER A 51 -5.89 -4.89 -6.93
N ALA A 52 -5.27 -3.89 -6.33
CA ALA A 52 -4.33 -3.02 -7.03
C ALA A 52 -3.18 -3.84 -7.64
N PRO A 53 -2.79 -3.56 -8.91
CA PRO A 53 -1.71 -4.28 -9.57
C PRO A 53 -0.35 -3.89 -8.99
N ILE A 54 0.19 -4.73 -8.14
CA ILE A 54 1.48 -4.52 -7.47
C ILE A 54 2.58 -5.26 -8.23
N GLN A 55 3.69 -4.58 -8.44
CA GLN A 55 4.89 -5.10 -9.07
C GLN A 55 6.11 -4.91 -8.14
N PRO A 56 7.22 -5.65 -8.36
CA PRO A 56 8.47 -5.37 -7.66
C PRO A 56 8.87 -3.89 -7.80
N GLY A 57 9.15 -3.23 -6.68
CA GLY A 57 9.38 -1.78 -6.61
C GLY A 57 8.21 -0.98 -6.02
N ASN A 58 7.03 -1.59 -5.83
CA ASN A 58 5.94 -0.99 -5.07
C ASN A 58 6.01 -1.31 -3.57
N SER A 59 6.70 -2.40 -3.20
CA SER A 59 6.79 -2.87 -1.81
C SER A 59 7.44 -1.84 -0.90
N GLY A 60 6.90 -1.67 0.30
CA GLY A 60 7.31 -0.65 1.25
C GLY A 60 6.63 0.70 1.03
N GLY A 61 5.92 0.88 -0.08
CA GLY A 61 5.17 2.10 -0.38
C GLY A 61 3.91 2.22 0.45
N ALA A 62 3.47 3.45 0.65
CA ALA A 62 2.23 3.74 1.34
C ALA A 62 1.02 3.31 0.49
N LEU A 63 0.08 2.60 1.11
CA LEU A 63 -1.24 2.37 0.56
C LEU A 63 -2.18 3.42 1.13
N VAL A 64 -2.89 4.15 0.27
CA VAL A 64 -3.77 5.24 0.69
C VAL A 64 -5.21 5.00 0.26
N ASP A 65 -6.14 5.60 1.00
CA ASP A 65 -7.55 5.67 0.64
C ASP A 65 -7.81 6.84 -0.33
N GLU A 66 -9.07 7.04 -0.69
CA GLU A 66 -9.51 8.12 -1.60
C GLU A 66 -9.30 9.54 -1.06
N ARG A 67 -9.06 9.68 0.24
CA ARG A 67 -8.79 10.96 0.90
C ARG A 67 -7.31 11.22 1.14
N GLY A 68 -6.45 10.25 0.79
CA GLY A 68 -5.01 10.34 1.00
C GLY A 68 -4.56 9.92 2.39
N ASN A 69 -5.40 9.26 3.17
CA ASN A 69 -4.99 8.66 4.44
C ASN A 69 -4.22 7.37 4.18
N VAL A 70 -3.12 7.18 4.88
CA VAL A 70 -2.36 5.93 4.81
C VAL A 70 -3.14 4.85 5.56
N ILE A 71 -3.57 3.84 4.83
CA ILE A 71 -4.30 2.69 5.36
C ILE A 71 -3.45 1.43 5.51
N GLY A 72 -2.28 1.42 4.90
CA GLY A 72 -1.36 0.30 4.99
C GLY A 72 -0.02 0.54 4.32
N VAL A 73 0.81 -0.49 4.33
CA VAL A 73 2.10 -0.54 3.63
C VAL A 73 2.06 -1.73 2.69
N VAL A 74 2.33 -1.49 1.42
CA VAL A 74 2.37 -2.53 0.38
C VAL A 74 3.49 -3.51 0.70
N VAL A 75 3.17 -4.80 0.71
CA VAL A 75 4.15 -5.87 0.82
C VAL A 75 4.33 -6.58 -0.52
N ALA A 76 5.48 -7.21 -0.71
CA ALA A 76 5.74 -7.98 -1.91
C ALA A 76 4.64 -9.02 -2.12
N LYS A 77 4.32 -9.28 -3.39
CA LYS A 77 3.47 -10.42 -3.76
C LYS A 77 3.88 -11.66 -2.97
N LEU A 78 2.90 -12.36 -2.45
CA LEU A 78 3.07 -13.78 -2.16
C LEU A 78 3.79 -14.38 -3.38
N SER A 79 4.89 -15.06 -3.15
CA SER A 79 5.69 -15.55 -4.27
C SER A 79 4.75 -16.27 -5.22
N GLN A 80 4.73 -15.89 -6.49
CA GLN A 80 3.95 -16.58 -7.53
C GLN A 80 4.25 -18.10 -7.54
N ARG A 81 5.45 -18.46 -7.10
CA ARG A 81 5.88 -19.83 -6.86
C ARG A 81 5.05 -20.55 -5.79
N ALA A 82 4.80 -19.89 -4.65
CA ALA A 82 3.99 -20.47 -3.58
C ALA A 82 2.52 -20.62 -4.02
N ALA A 83 1.99 -19.63 -4.71
CA ALA A 83 0.64 -19.69 -5.26
C ALA A 83 0.51 -20.79 -6.33
N LEU A 84 1.49 -20.91 -7.23
CA LEU A 84 1.53 -21.96 -8.25
C LEU A 84 1.66 -23.35 -7.64
N ALA A 85 2.50 -23.52 -6.61
CA ALA A 85 2.70 -24.78 -5.91
C ALA A 85 1.44 -25.22 -5.13
N THR A 86 0.65 -24.27 -4.62
CA THR A 86 -0.54 -24.55 -3.81
C THR A 86 -1.79 -24.74 -4.66
N SER A 87 -1.99 -23.94 -5.69
CA SER A 87 -3.23 -23.92 -6.49
C SER A 87 -3.06 -24.37 -7.94
N GLY A 88 -1.84 -24.56 -8.41
CA GLY A 88 -1.55 -24.89 -9.82
C GLY A 88 -1.79 -23.75 -10.80
N ALA A 89 -2.10 -22.55 -10.32
CA ALA A 89 -2.35 -21.36 -11.13
C ALA A 89 -1.63 -20.14 -10.56
N LEU A 90 -1.26 -19.19 -11.45
CA LEU A 90 -0.76 -17.90 -11.04
C LEU A 90 -1.90 -17.05 -10.47
N ALA A 91 -1.73 -16.53 -9.27
CA ALA A 91 -2.68 -15.63 -8.66
C ALA A 91 -2.48 -14.22 -9.27
N GLU A 92 -3.45 -13.79 -10.08
CA GLU A 92 -3.50 -12.42 -10.59
C GLU A 92 -4.32 -11.54 -9.66
N ASN A 93 -3.89 -10.28 -9.49
CA ASN A 93 -4.58 -9.28 -8.67
C ASN A 93 -4.82 -9.72 -7.19
N VAL A 94 -3.98 -10.60 -6.70
CA VAL A 94 -3.94 -11.01 -5.29
C VAL A 94 -2.65 -10.48 -4.69
N ASN A 95 -2.75 -9.32 -4.08
CA ASN A 95 -1.65 -8.60 -3.47
C ASN A 95 -2.01 -8.24 -2.04
N TYR A 96 -1.03 -7.87 -1.23
CA TYR A 96 -1.22 -7.66 0.20
C TYR A 96 -0.61 -6.35 0.68
N ALA A 97 -1.16 -5.84 1.76
CA ALA A 97 -0.62 -4.70 2.49
C ALA A 97 -0.74 -4.92 4.00
N VAL A 98 0.26 -4.55 4.75
CA VAL A 98 0.20 -4.52 6.21
C VAL A 98 -0.73 -3.37 6.62
N LYS A 99 -1.66 -3.63 7.53
CA LYS A 99 -2.62 -2.63 8.00
C LYS A 99 -1.93 -1.49 8.76
N SER A 100 -2.43 -0.27 8.59
CA SER A 100 -1.87 0.94 9.20
C SER A 100 -1.82 0.90 10.72
N SER A 101 -2.67 0.14 11.39
CA SER A 101 -2.63 -0.02 12.85
C SER A 101 -1.31 -0.58 13.35
N TYR A 102 -0.70 -1.51 12.62
CA TYR A 102 0.63 -2.06 12.93
C TYR A 102 1.75 -1.05 12.63
N LEU A 103 1.62 -0.29 11.57
CA LEU A 103 2.53 0.80 11.25
C LEU A 103 2.49 1.88 12.31
N LEU A 104 1.31 2.27 12.78
CA LEU A 104 1.12 3.30 13.80
C LEU A 104 1.86 2.94 15.09
N SER A 105 1.70 1.72 15.58
CA SER A 105 2.39 1.24 16.77
C SER A 105 3.91 1.34 16.66
N PHE A 106 4.44 1.00 15.48
CA PHE A 106 5.88 1.14 15.20
C PHE A 106 6.31 2.61 15.20
N LEU A 107 5.57 3.48 14.52
CA LEU A 107 5.92 4.90 14.40
C LEU A 107 5.82 5.64 15.74
N GLU A 108 4.87 5.30 16.58
CA GLU A 108 4.74 5.86 17.93
C GLU A 108 5.93 5.52 18.83
N SER A 109 6.63 4.43 18.55
CA SER A 109 7.85 4.06 19.28
C SER A 109 9.05 4.97 18.95
N VAL A 110 8.94 5.79 17.91
CA VAL A 110 9.97 6.74 17.48
C VAL A 110 9.46 8.16 17.73
N PRO A 111 9.87 8.84 18.83
CA PRO A 111 9.28 10.12 19.23
C PRO A 111 9.34 11.21 18.17
N GLU A 112 10.41 11.27 17.41
CA GLU A 112 10.61 12.27 16.32
C GLU A 112 9.61 12.09 15.19
N VAL A 113 9.18 10.86 14.93
CA VAL A 113 8.19 10.53 13.91
C VAL A 113 6.79 10.70 14.47
N ALA A 114 6.55 10.24 15.71
CA ALA A 114 5.25 10.37 16.37
C ALA A 114 4.77 11.81 16.43
N ALA A 115 5.68 12.76 16.67
CA ALA A 115 5.36 14.19 16.72
C ALA A 115 4.94 14.77 15.34
N LYS A 116 5.20 14.09 14.25
CA LYS A 116 4.85 14.50 12.88
C LYS A 116 3.58 13.86 12.34
N LEU A 117 2.99 12.94 13.09
CA LEU A 117 1.73 12.31 12.70
C LEU A 117 0.59 13.34 12.80
N LYS A 118 -0.28 13.31 11.82
CA LYS A 118 -1.42 14.22 11.69
C LYS A 118 -2.73 13.44 11.78
N ASP A 119 -3.78 14.15 12.15
CA ASP A 119 -5.13 13.59 12.13
C ASP A 119 -5.54 13.17 10.72
N ALA A 120 -6.41 12.17 10.64
CA ALA A 120 -6.90 11.68 9.36
C ALA A 120 -7.72 12.75 8.62
N HIS A 121 -7.58 12.78 7.30
CA HIS A 121 -8.43 13.58 6.43
C HIS A 121 -9.86 13.03 6.46
N THR A 122 -10.82 13.88 6.76
CA THR A 122 -12.24 13.53 6.83
C THR A 122 -13.05 14.08 5.65
N LYS A 123 -12.49 15.06 4.93
CA LYS A 123 -13.13 15.72 3.79
C LYS A 123 -12.80 15.02 2.49
N ASP A 124 -13.77 14.97 1.60
CA ASP A 124 -13.54 14.46 0.25
C ASP A 124 -12.57 15.36 -0.52
N ARG A 125 -11.74 14.73 -1.34
CA ARG A 125 -10.73 15.39 -2.17
C ARG A 125 -10.81 14.82 -3.59
N LYS A 126 -10.38 15.62 -4.55
CA LYS A 126 -10.16 15.09 -5.90
C LYS A 126 -9.07 14.04 -5.86
N PHE A 127 -9.31 12.91 -6.51
CA PHE A 127 -8.36 11.80 -6.49
C PHE A 127 -7.00 12.18 -7.10
N GLU A 128 -7.00 13.02 -8.14
CA GLU A 128 -5.76 13.53 -8.73
C GLU A 128 -4.90 14.30 -7.71
N ASP A 129 -5.52 15.05 -6.80
CA ASP A 129 -4.79 15.77 -5.75
C ASP A 129 -4.21 14.80 -4.71
N VAL A 130 -4.93 13.73 -4.40
CA VAL A 130 -4.44 12.63 -3.56
C VAL A 130 -3.23 11.97 -4.20
N VAL A 131 -3.32 11.62 -5.47
CA VAL A 131 -2.21 11.00 -6.22
C VAL A 131 -1.00 11.90 -6.24
N LYS A 132 -1.17 13.19 -6.48
CA LYS A 132 -0.08 14.17 -6.47
C LYS A 132 0.60 14.25 -5.11
N ALA A 133 -0.15 14.24 -4.02
CA ALA A 133 0.41 14.26 -2.67
C ALA A 133 1.21 12.98 -2.36
N VAL A 134 0.73 11.83 -2.78
CA VAL A 134 1.43 10.55 -2.61
C VAL A 134 2.69 10.49 -3.48
N GLU A 135 2.61 10.97 -4.72
CA GLU A 135 3.75 11.07 -5.63
C GLU A 135 4.88 11.91 -5.02
N GLN A 136 4.54 13.05 -4.43
CA GLN A 136 5.51 13.93 -3.78
C GLN A 136 6.15 13.30 -2.53
N ALA A 137 5.48 12.37 -1.89
CA ALA A 137 5.98 11.66 -0.71
C ALA A 137 6.71 10.36 -1.05
N ALA A 138 6.52 9.81 -2.25
CA ALA A 138 7.17 8.57 -2.69
C ALA A 138 8.65 8.83 -3.04
N VAL A 139 9.52 7.91 -2.60
CA VAL A 139 10.95 7.98 -2.88
C VAL A 139 11.46 6.67 -3.44
N LEU A 140 12.43 6.76 -4.34
CA LEU A 140 13.19 5.61 -4.83
C LEU A 140 14.55 5.60 -4.11
N VAL A 141 14.82 4.50 -3.41
CA VAL A 141 16.12 4.30 -2.76
C VAL A 141 17.01 3.46 -3.67
N LEU A 142 18.12 4.05 -4.08
CA LEU A 142 19.15 3.34 -4.85
C LEU A 142 20.28 2.92 -3.92
N VAL A 143 20.66 1.64 -4.02
CA VAL A 143 21.75 1.07 -3.23
C VAL A 143 22.86 0.65 -4.19
N TYR A 144 24.05 1.13 -3.93
CA TYR A 144 25.23 0.85 -4.75
C TYR A 144 26.19 -0.10 -4.05
#